data_ddb50c7cf114f6b048563788ff49291a
#
_entry.id   ddb50c7cf114f6b048563788ff49291a
#
_cell.length_a   1.000
_cell.length_b   1.000
_cell.length_c   1.000
_cell.angle_alpha   90.00
_cell.angle_beta   90.00
_cell.angle_gamma   90.00
#
_symmetry.space_group_name_H-M   'P 1'
#
loop_
_entity.id
_entity.type
_entity.pdbx_description
1 polymer ?
#
loop_
_entity_poly.entity_id
_entity_poly.type
_entity_poly.pdbx_seq_one_letter_code
_entity_poly.pdbx_strand_id
1 'polypeptide(L)'
;MSRNTQSESGISSLQAKAEQTVFYYPPKVYSSERGNEVLYFAPDQQVVVVVNLAGQDVLKAAEEGGTADEIALRLSRGDRELGGGIQQLVRPFLDEMVKRRFLSKEPFANEREGRPSPERASLELSNLYLHLTDACNLHCVYCYNACQRTENIAQRRSGAKGIRELSDEEIREVLDDAAEEGIGTVVFTGGEPLLRNHIFNLADYAREKGISASLLTNGTLIDREKAVRIADLFDNVIVSLDSWIEAEYATLRPGAPLHQVWDGVRHLSEAGVQSLAIRPVVTSLNLASLPDFPSIAKEQLNCTRFYPAVYLPNSPGELETLGLFPDPETYWSTLASFFKALDEVDGTSVKDECKLSGAGACGAATSLLSISASGDVYPCQSLHLDEFWAGNVRKQSLGEILQDSPALKAFRENRWPWFKPCSECSLMAICSSTCRVFQNVFEKRQDLFFQQMCPFFKRECEHRLWREVDKIRLQFVSSGTPLSRG
;
A
#
# COMPACT_ATOMS: atom_id res chain seq x y z
N MET A 1 1.11 -73.69 -9.45
CA MET A 1 -0.05 -72.93 -8.99
C MET A 1 0.34 -72.21 -7.71
N SER A 2 0.80 -70.98 -7.79
CA SER A 2 0.96 -70.07 -6.63
C SER A 2 1.36 -68.69 -7.19
N ARG A 3 0.39 -67.91 -7.56
CA ARG A 3 0.50 -66.45 -7.82
C ARG A 3 -0.83 -65.83 -7.42
N ASN A 4 -0.79 -64.71 -6.72
CA ASN A 4 -1.85 -63.79 -6.28
C ASN A 4 -2.33 -63.94 -4.84
N THR A 5 -1.51 -63.49 -3.88
CA THR A 5 -2.01 -63.09 -2.56
C THR A 5 -1.32 -61.84 -1.98
N GLN A 6 -0.46 -61.10 -2.79
CA GLN A 6 0.23 -59.91 -2.31
C GLN A 6 -0.38 -58.57 -2.72
N SER A 7 -1.38 -58.56 -3.62
CA SER A 7 -1.99 -57.29 -4.09
C SER A 7 -3.18 -56.78 -3.25
N GLU A 8 -3.90 -57.68 -2.57
CA GLU A 8 -5.07 -57.28 -1.77
C GLU A 8 -4.74 -56.71 -0.37
N SER A 9 -3.63 -57.14 0.24
CA SER A 9 -3.20 -56.58 1.53
C SER A 9 -2.64 -55.14 1.46
N GLY A 10 -2.09 -54.78 0.32
CA GLY A 10 -1.56 -53.44 0.09
C GLY A 10 -2.64 -52.36 -0.13
N ILE A 11 -3.71 -52.74 -0.83
CA ILE A 11 -4.83 -51.83 -1.11
C ILE A 11 -5.64 -51.60 0.17
N SER A 12 -5.90 -52.64 0.97
CA SER A 12 -6.60 -52.53 2.26
C SER A 12 -5.84 -51.68 3.28
N SER A 13 -4.50 -51.77 3.33
CA SER A 13 -3.70 -50.96 4.26
C SER A 13 -3.58 -49.49 3.84
N LEU A 14 -3.62 -49.20 2.54
CA LEU A 14 -3.66 -47.83 1.99
C LEU A 14 -5.02 -47.20 2.21
N GLN A 15 -6.11 -47.94 2.02
CA GLN A 15 -7.46 -47.47 2.32
C GLN A 15 -7.68 -47.21 3.82
N ALA A 16 -7.26 -48.12 4.71
CA ALA A 16 -7.32 -47.95 6.16
C ALA A 16 -6.48 -46.74 6.65
N LYS A 17 -5.29 -46.50 6.06
CA LYS A 17 -4.49 -45.28 6.35
C LYS A 17 -5.13 -44.01 5.80
N ALA A 18 -5.82 -44.11 4.68
CA ALA A 18 -6.54 -42.98 4.10
C ALA A 18 -7.74 -42.57 4.97
N GLU A 19 -8.49 -43.52 5.53
CA GLU A 19 -9.64 -43.30 6.41
C GLU A 19 -9.25 -42.63 7.75
N GLN A 20 -8.01 -42.77 8.21
CA GLN A 20 -7.48 -42.15 9.44
C GLN A 20 -6.82 -40.78 9.22
N THR A 21 -6.78 -40.23 7.98
CA THR A 21 -6.16 -38.95 7.72
C THR A 21 -6.96 -37.80 8.34
N VAL A 22 -6.36 -37.08 9.26
CA VAL A 22 -6.91 -35.89 9.89
C VAL A 22 -6.57 -34.64 9.03
N PHE A 23 -7.55 -33.79 8.86
CA PHE A 23 -7.38 -32.48 8.20
C PHE A 23 -7.40 -31.39 9.24
N TYR A 24 -6.46 -30.48 9.15
CA TYR A 24 -6.31 -29.33 10.04
C TYR A 24 -6.65 -28.05 9.31
N TYR A 25 -7.44 -27.20 9.96
CA TYR A 25 -7.85 -25.90 9.47
C TYR A 25 -6.85 -24.82 9.91
N PRO A 26 -6.58 -23.79 9.11
CA PRO A 26 -5.67 -22.71 9.50
C PRO A 26 -6.16 -21.98 10.75
N PRO A 27 -5.26 -21.59 11.67
CA PRO A 27 -5.65 -20.95 12.94
C PRO A 27 -6.19 -19.53 12.74
N LYS A 28 -5.83 -18.88 11.63
CA LYS A 28 -6.33 -17.56 11.26
C LYS A 28 -6.82 -17.59 9.82
N VAL A 29 -8.06 -17.20 9.62
CA VAL A 29 -8.66 -17.12 8.29
C VAL A 29 -9.53 -15.87 8.21
N TYR A 30 -9.47 -15.20 7.07
CA TYR A 30 -10.44 -14.21 6.66
C TYR A 30 -11.31 -14.78 5.54
N SER A 31 -12.61 -14.48 5.56
CA SER A 31 -13.51 -14.85 4.46
C SER A 31 -14.36 -13.67 4.00
N SER A 32 -14.67 -13.67 2.71
CA SER A 32 -15.53 -12.66 2.06
C SER A 32 -16.37 -13.30 0.97
N GLU A 33 -17.61 -12.87 0.84
CA GLU A 33 -18.59 -13.41 -0.11
C GLU A 33 -18.79 -12.44 -1.29
N ARG A 34 -18.89 -13.00 -2.51
CA ARG A 34 -19.23 -12.26 -3.73
C ARG A 34 -20.13 -13.13 -4.62
N GLY A 35 -21.43 -12.85 -4.58
CA GLY A 35 -22.44 -13.69 -5.26
C GLY A 35 -22.48 -15.11 -4.68
N ASN A 36 -22.26 -16.12 -5.51
CA ASN A 36 -22.21 -17.53 -5.09
C ASN A 36 -20.81 -18.04 -4.75
N GLU A 37 -19.86 -17.15 -4.62
CA GLU A 37 -18.46 -17.47 -4.34
C GLU A 37 -18.03 -16.95 -2.99
N VAL A 38 -17.20 -17.70 -2.32
CA VAL A 38 -16.61 -17.34 -1.04
C VAL A 38 -15.10 -17.45 -1.14
N LEU A 39 -14.45 -16.33 -0.89
CA LEU A 39 -13.01 -16.23 -0.77
C LEU A 39 -12.60 -16.55 0.66
N TYR A 40 -11.57 -17.37 0.82
CA TYR A 40 -10.87 -17.62 2.07
C TYR A 40 -9.41 -17.21 1.93
N PHE A 41 -8.92 -16.45 2.88
CA PHE A 41 -7.52 -16.05 2.97
C PHE A 41 -6.90 -16.53 4.28
N ALA A 42 -5.87 -17.36 4.17
CA ALA A 42 -5.06 -17.86 5.28
C ALA A 42 -3.72 -17.09 5.31
N PRO A 43 -3.59 -16.05 6.17
CA PRO A 43 -2.45 -15.12 6.14
C PRO A 43 -1.12 -15.78 6.47
N ASP A 44 -1.10 -16.73 7.41
CA ASP A 44 0.14 -17.39 7.84
C ASP A 44 0.70 -18.32 6.75
N GLN A 45 -0.17 -18.87 5.89
CA GLN A 45 0.20 -19.68 4.72
C GLN A 45 0.34 -18.83 3.44
N GLN A 46 -0.07 -17.58 3.46
CA GLN A 46 -0.16 -16.68 2.29
C GLN A 46 -1.00 -17.29 1.14
N VAL A 47 -2.10 -17.95 1.49
CA VAL A 47 -2.95 -18.68 0.55
C VAL A 47 -4.32 -18.04 0.46
N VAL A 48 -4.78 -17.88 -0.79
CA VAL A 48 -6.16 -17.52 -1.11
C VAL A 48 -6.80 -18.68 -1.85
N VAL A 49 -7.98 -19.08 -1.41
CA VAL A 49 -8.83 -20.04 -2.11
C VAL A 49 -10.22 -19.46 -2.31
N VAL A 50 -10.86 -19.80 -3.43
CA VAL A 50 -12.26 -19.45 -3.70
C VAL A 50 -13.04 -20.73 -3.89
N VAL A 51 -14.17 -20.81 -3.22
CA VAL A 51 -15.08 -21.94 -3.26
C VAL A 51 -16.51 -21.45 -3.54
N ASN A 52 -17.38 -22.34 -3.98
CA ASN A 52 -18.83 -22.10 -4.03
C ASN A 52 -19.44 -22.30 -2.64
N LEU A 53 -20.75 -22.06 -2.51
CA LEU A 53 -21.46 -22.21 -1.24
C LEU A 53 -21.39 -23.62 -0.67
N ALA A 54 -21.42 -24.67 -1.53
CA ALA A 54 -21.24 -26.05 -1.04
C ALA A 54 -19.83 -26.28 -0.48
N GLY A 55 -18.80 -25.75 -1.13
CA GLY A 55 -17.43 -25.78 -0.63
C GLY A 55 -17.27 -24.96 0.67
N GLN A 56 -18.02 -23.86 0.83
CA GLN A 56 -18.08 -23.10 2.08
C GLN A 56 -18.60 -23.96 3.23
N ASP A 57 -19.68 -24.72 3.00
CA ASP A 57 -20.23 -25.59 4.03
C ASP A 57 -19.22 -26.66 4.47
N VAL A 58 -18.49 -27.25 3.50
CA VAL A 58 -17.41 -28.20 3.81
C VAL A 58 -16.30 -27.55 4.64
N LEU A 59 -15.85 -26.35 4.26
CA LEU A 59 -14.80 -25.64 5.01
C LEU A 59 -15.26 -25.23 6.41
N LYS A 60 -16.50 -24.79 6.58
CA LYS A 60 -17.08 -24.52 7.92
C LYS A 60 -17.12 -25.77 8.79
N ALA A 61 -17.52 -26.94 8.22
CA ALA A 61 -17.50 -28.20 8.95
C ALA A 61 -16.07 -28.68 9.28
N ALA A 62 -15.06 -28.22 8.54
CA ALA A 62 -13.66 -28.55 8.76
C ALA A 62 -12.94 -27.62 9.76
N GLU A 63 -13.55 -26.55 10.22
CA GLU A 63 -12.92 -25.57 11.15
C GLU A 63 -12.43 -26.22 12.46
N GLU A 64 -13.14 -27.22 12.97
CA GLU A 64 -12.74 -27.96 14.16
C GLU A 64 -11.67 -29.04 13.88
N GLY A 65 -11.24 -29.18 12.63
CA GLY A 65 -10.39 -30.28 12.18
C GLY A 65 -11.12 -31.62 12.15
N GLY A 66 -10.39 -32.68 11.83
CA GLY A 66 -10.92 -34.04 11.86
C GLY A 66 -10.72 -34.86 10.60
N THR A 67 -11.17 -36.09 10.60
CA THR A 67 -11.18 -36.96 9.43
C THR A 67 -12.27 -36.59 8.45
N ALA A 68 -12.18 -37.05 7.19
CA ALA A 68 -13.23 -36.80 6.19
C ALA A 68 -14.61 -37.33 6.65
N ASP A 69 -14.63 -38.42 7.43
CA ASP A 69 -15.86 -38.99 7.98
C ASP A 69 -16.49 -38.09 9.03
N GLU A 70 -15.68 -37.56 9.94
CA GLU A 70 -16.14 -36.62 10.98
C GLU A 70 -16.67 -35.33 10.37
N ILE A 71 -16.00 -34.83 9.35
CA ILE A 71 -16.43 -33.62 8.63
C ILE A 71 -17.74 -33.87 7.86
N ALA A 72 -17.87 -35.03 7.18
CA ALA A 72 -19.08 -35.41 6.49
C ALA A 72 -20.26 -35.62 7.47
N LEU A 73 -19.99 -36.17 8.64
CA LEU A 73 -20.99 -36.34 9.70
C LEU A 73 -21.50 -35.01 10.25
N ARG A 74 -20.61 -34.03 10.43
CA ARG A 74 -21.03 -32.66 10.80
C ARG A 74 -21.90 -32.02 9.72
N LEU A 75 -21.56 -32.19 8.45
CA LEU A 75 -22.37 -31.69 7.32
C LEU A 75 -23.76 -32.30 7.28
N SER A 76 -23.87 -33.59 7.57
CA SER A 76 -25.16 -34.32 7.61
C SER A 76 -25.96 -34.05 8.89
N ARG A 77 -25.51 -33.17 9.78
CA ARG A 77 -26.13 -32.89 11.10
C ARG A 77 -26.29 -34.16 11.97
N GLY A 78 -25.35 -35.09 11.85
CA GLY A 78 -25.33 -36.31 12.60
C GLY A 78 -26.07 -37.50 11.98
N ASP A 79 -26.66 -37.32 10.80
CA ASP A 79 -27.25 -38.44 10.04
C ASP A 79 -26.16 -39.27 9.36
N ARG A 80 -25.97 -40.53 9.84
CA ARG A 80 -24.89 -41.41 9.38
C ARG A 80 -25.11 -41.98 7.97
N GLU A 81 -26.34 -42.15 7.51
CA GLU A 81 -26.62 -42.63 6.16
C GLU A 81 -26.33 -41.55 5.13
N LEU A 82 -26.77 -40.32 5.39
CA LEU A 82 -26.43 -39.16 4.60
C LEU A 82 -24.92 -38.86 4.64
N GLY A 83 -24.28 -38.98 5.81
CA GLY A 83 -22.86 -38.76 6.00
C GLY A 83 -21.99 -39.68 5.14
N GLY A 84 -22.34 -40.96 5.03
CA GLY A 84 -21.63 -41.92 4.16
C GLY A 84 -21.68 -41.59 2.66
N GLY A 85 -22.79 -41.02 2.18
CA GLY A 85 -22.92 -40.54 0.80
C GLY A 85 -22.11 -39.24 0.55
N ILE A 86 -22.13 -38.31 1.51
CA ILE A 86 -21.43 -37.04 1.45
C ILE A 86 -19.91 -37.24 1.51
N GLN A 87 -19.40 -38.21 2.25
CA GLN A 87 -17.97 -38.49 2.39
C GLN A 87 -17.24 -38.63 1.05
N GLN A 88 -17.87 -39.31 0.07
CA GLN A 88 -17.29 -39.52 -1.25
C GLN A 88 -17.06 -38.21 -2.01
N LEU A 89 -17.79 -37.14 -1.69
CA LEU A 89 -17.64 -35.80 -2.25
C LEU A 89 -16.71 -34.93 -1.40
N VAL A 90 -16.76 -35.08 -0.08
CA VAL A 90 -16.00 -34.27 0.87
C VAL A 90 -14.50 -34.57 0.78
N ARG A 91 -14.10 -35.83 0.72
CA ARG A 91 -12.69 -36.23 0.72
C ARG A 91 -11.90 -35.64 -0.45
N PRO A 92 -12.34 -35.76 -1.74
CA PRO A 92 -11.61 -35.14 -2.85
C PRO A 92 -11.48 -33.63 -2.72
N PHE A 93 -12.50 -32.96 -2.18
CA PHE A 93 -12.45 -31.53 -1.89
C PHE A 93 -11.40 -31.18 -0.84
N LEU A 94 -11.36 -31.90 0.30
CA LEU A 94 -10.36 -31.69 1.35
C LEU A 94 -8.94 -31.93 0.84
N ASP A 95 -8.73 -33.01 0.05
CA ASP A 95 -7.42 -33.30 -0.56
C ASP A 95 -7.00 -32.19 -1.55
N GLU A 96 -7.94 -31.60 -2.30
CA GLU A 96 -7.66 -30.43 -3.17
C GLU A 96 -7.27 -29.20 -2.34
N MET A 97 -7.93 -28.95 -1.21
CA MET A 97 -7.57 -27.84 -0.30
C MET A 97 -6.18 -28.03 0.33
N VAL A 98 -5.78 -29.29 0.57
CA VAL A 98 -4.40 -29.61 1.01
C VAL A 98 -3.38 -29.32 -0.11
N LYS A 99 -3.67 -29.69 -1.36
CA LYS A 99 -2.81 -29.37 -2.51
C LYS A 99 -2.64 -27.85 -2.68
N ARG A 100 -3.69 -27.09 -2.42
CA ARG A 100 -3.67 -25.63 -2.44
C ARG A 100 -3.02 -25.03 -1.19
N ARG A 101 -2.54 -25.83 -0.24
CA ARG A 101 -1.94 -25.41 1.02
C ARG A 101 -2.88 -24.63 1.95
N PHE A 102 -4.18 -24.71 1.72
CA PHE A 102 -5.17 -24.09 2.61
C PHE A 102 -5.42 -24.98 3.82
N LEU A 103 -5.63 -26.28 3.64
CA LEU A 103 -5.67 -27.26 4.73
C LEU A 103 -4.33 -27.99 4.84
N SER A 104 -4.10 -28.62 5.99
CA SER A 104 -2.92 -29.46 6.25
C SER A 104 -3.31 -30.83 6.75
N LYS A 105 -2.45 -31.85 6.49
CA LYS A 105 -2.54 -33.19 7.12
C LYS A 105 -1.70 -33.29 8.40
N GLU A 106 -1.00 -32.20 8.74
CA GLU A 106 -0.26 -32.06 9.98
C GLU A 106 -0.75 -30.81 10.72
N PRO A 107 -0.72 -30.80 12.05
CA PRO A 107 -1.08 -29.63 12.82
C PRO A 107 -0.26 -28.41 12.35
N PHE A 108 -0.91 -27.27 12.19
CA PHE A 108 -0.18 -26.01 11.98
C PHE A 108 0.67 -25.74 13.21
N ALA A 109 1.97 -25.45 13.00
CA ALA A 109 2.85 -25.05 14.08
C ALA A 109 2.27 -23.82 14.78
N ASN A 110 2.30 -23.81 16.12
CA ASN A 110 1.93 -22.62 16.90
C ASN A 110 3.05 -21.59 16.74
N GLU A 111 3.01 -20.83 15.65
CA GLU A 111 4.03 -19.81 15.30
C GLU A 111 3.98 -18.56 16.21
N ARG A 112 3.50 -18.69 17.47
CA ARG A 112 3.73 -17.63 18.46
C ARG A 112 5.20 -17.48 18.84
N GLU A 113 6.04 -18.51 18.60
CA GLU A 113 7.48 -18.52 18.90
C GLU A 113 8.39 -18.34 17.67
N GLY A 114 7.87 -18.36 16.47
CA GLY A 114 8.65 -18.40 15.22
C GLY A 114 8.25 -17.41 14.13
N ARG A 115 7.49 -16.34 14.44
CA ARG A 115 7.56 -15.23 13.47
C ARG A 115 9.01 -14.82 13.40
N PRO A 116 9.64 -14.84 12.21
CA PRO A 116 10.93 -14.22 12.12
C PRO A 116 10.69 -12.81 12.68
N SER A 117 11.29 -12.53 13.84
CA SER A 117 11.67 -11.18 14.20
C SER A 117 12.11 -10.62 12.86
N PRO A 118 11.49 -9.56 12.29
CA PRO A 118 11.92 -9.07 11.01
C PRO A 118 13.43 -9.04 11.13
N GLU A 119 14.05 -10.07 10.54
CA GLU A 119 15.51 -10.15 10.45
C GLU A 119 15.86 -8.75 10.11
N ARG A 120 16.82 -8.17 10.82
CA ARG A 120 17.30 -6.81 10.62
C ARG A 120 17.21 -6.57 9.13
N ALA A 121 16.08 -5.99 8.67
CA ALA A 121 15.91 -5.69 7.28
C ALA A 121 17.13 -4.84 7.02
N SER A 122 18.03 -5.35 6.21
CA SER A 122 19.22 -4.63 5.80
C SER A 122 18.73 -3.23 5.51
N LEU A 123 19.38 -2.22 6.07
CA LEU A 123 19.10 -0.83 5.76
C LEU A 123 19.37 -0.68 4.25
N GLU A 124 18.38 -0.95 3.44
CA GLU A 124 18.42 -0.73 2.00
C GLU A 124 17.66 0.55 1.71
N LEU A 125 18.23 1.67 2.16
CA LEU A 125 17.70 2.98 1.84
C LEU A 125 17.77 3.16 0.32
N SER A 126 16.62 3.20 -0.30
CA SER A 126 16.51 3.41 -1.73
C SER A 126 16.04 4.83 -2.08
N ASN A 127 15.30 5.48 -1.17
CA ASN A 127 14.67 6.77 -1.45
C ASN A 127 14.92 7.79 -0.33
N LEU A 128 15.33 9.00 -0.73
CA LEU A 128 15.44 10.17 0.13
C LEU A 128 14.45 11.24 -0.32
N TYR A 129 13.47 11.57 0.54
CA TYR A 129 12.58 12.72 0.33
C TYR A 129 13.25 13.98 0.85
N LEU A 130 13.60 14.89 -0.05
CA LEU A 130 14.28 16.13 0.27
C LEU A 130 13.33 17.32 0.08
N HIS A 131 12.92 17.93 1.20
CA HIS A 131 12.12 19.13 1.18
C HIS A 131 13.03 20.32 0.90
N LEU A 132 12.93 20.92 -0.29
CA LEU A 132 13.78 22.04 -0.70
C LEU A 132 13.39 23.35 -0.05
N THR A 133 12.12 23.51 0.25
CA THR A 133 11.54 24.71 0.86
C THR A 133 10.23 24.36 1.58
N ASP A 134 9.91 25.15 2.58
CA ASP A 134 8.60 25.11 3.23
C ASP A 134 7.58 26.04 2.57
N ALA A 135 8.04 26.95 1.68
CA ALA A 135 7.15 27.82 0.94
C ALA A 135 6.32 27.08 -0.11
N CYS A 136 5.06 27.45 -0.25
CA CYS A 136 4.17 26.93 -1.27
C CYS A 136 3.24 28.04 -1.75
N ASN A 137 2.87 28.01 -3.02
CA ASN A 137 1.91 28.94 -3.63
C ASN A 137 0.46 28.43 -3.56
N LEU A 138 0.21 27.21 -2.99
CA LEU A 138 -1.11 26.66 -2.73
C LEU A 138 -1.39 26.50 -1.23
N HIS A 139 -2.68 26.36 -0.89
CA HIS A 139 -3.18 26.20 0.49
C HIS A 139 -4.09 24.97 0.60
N CYS A 140 -3.60 23.79 0.14
CA CYS A 140 -4.38 22.56 0.12
C CYS A 140 -4.99 22.25 1.48
N VAL A 141 -6.30 21.97 1.51
CA VAL A 141 -7.07 21.78 2.76
C VAL A 141 -6.63 20.56 3.58
N TYR A 142 -5.96 19.59 2.96
CA TYR A 142 -5.46 18.36 3.56
C TYR A 142 -3.91 18.27 3.53
N CYS A 143 -3.20 19.40 3.37
CA CYS A 143 -1.74 19.36 3.27
C CYS A 143 -1.13 18.66 4.49
N TYR A 144 -0.34 17.62 4.27
CA TYR A 144 0.36 16.92 5.35
C TYR A 144 1.58 17.69 5.85
N ASN A 145 2.09 18.64 5.06
CA ASN A 145 3.20 19.47 5.49
C ASN A 145 2.71 20.41 6.58
N ALA A 146 3.02 20.05 7.82
CA ALA A 146 2.64 20.79 9.03
C ALA A 146 3.04 22.26 9.00
N CYS A 147 4.00 22.63 8.15
CA CYS A 147 4.42 24.01 7.96
C CYS A 147 3.31 24.98 7.55
N GLN A 148 2.18 24.51 7.04
CA GLN A 148 1.09 25.39 6.60
C GLN A 148 -0.07 25.53 7.62
N ARG A 149 -0.16 24.66 8.66
CA ARG A 149 -1.39 24.50 9.44
C ARG A 149 -1.38 24.96 10.88
N THR A 150 -0.24 25.26 11.50
CA THR A 150 -0.22 25.66 12.90
C THR A 150 0.31 27.07 13.09
N GLU A 151 -0.35 27.83 14.00
CA GLU A 151 0.12 29.14 14.48
C GLU A 151 1.57 29.07 15.02
N ASN A 152 1.98 27.94 15.57
CA ASN A 152 3.35 27.67 16.00
C ASN A 152 4.37 27.71 14.84
N ILE A 153 3.91 27.46 13.60
CA ILE A 153 4.78 27.51 12.42
C ILE A 153 4.74 28.89 11.79
N ALA A 154 3.63 29.63 11.87
CA ALA A 154 3.63 31.07 11.64
C ALA A 154 4.63 31.76 12.57
N GLN A 155 4.78 31.31 13.82
CA GLN A 155 5.82 31.75 14.75
C GLN A 155 7.23 31.25 14.36
N ARG A 156 7.41 30.07 13.82
CA ARG A 156 8.67 29.59 13.23
C ARG A 156 9.01 30.33 11.95
N ARG A 157 8.00 30.68 11.09
CA ARG A 157 8.16 31.49 9.88
C ARG A 157 8.34 32.99 10.16
N SER A 158 7.67 33.54 11.17
CA SER A 158 7.70 34.98 11.50
C SER A 158 8.92 35.43 12.33
N GLY A 159 9.97 34.62 12.37
CA GLY A 159 11.22 35.10 12.98
C GLY A 159 11.38 34.79 14.45
N ALA A 160 10.82 33.72 14.97
CA ALA A 160 11.42 33.10 16.15
C ALA A 160 12.81 32.61 15.74
N LYS A 161 13.74 33.53 15.74
CA LYS A 161 15.19 33.39 15.56
C LYS A 161 15.64 32.11 14.83
N GLY A 162 15.73 32.17 13.48
CA GLY A 162 16.88 31.53 12.88
C GLY A 162 16.73 30.10 12.35
N ILE A 163 15.53 29.61 12.01
CA ILE A 163 15.46 28.37 11.21
C ILE A 163 15.63 28.78 9.75
N ARG A 164 16.86 28.66 9.27
CA ARG A 164 17.22 28.90 7.88
C ARG A 164 17.02 27.61 7.08
N GLU A 165 16.38 27.69 5.90
CA GLU A 165 16.39 26.58 4.95
C GLU A 165 17.82 26.23 4.53
N LEU A 166 18.05 24.98 4.13
CA LEU A 166 19.34 24.53 3.62
C LEU A 166 19.76 25.37 2.41
N SER A 167 21.02 25.81 2.35
CA SER A 167 21.59 26.41 1.15
C SER A 167 21.79 25.37 0.04
N ASP A 168 22.09 25.81 -1.17
CA ASP A 168 22.38 24.88 -2.28
C ASP A 168 23.65 24.06 -2.01
N GLU A 169 24.63 24.65 -1.32
CA GLU A 169 25.86 23.99 -0.90
C GLU A 169 25.55 22.89 0.13
N GLU A 170 24.76 23.21 1.18
CA GLU A 170 24.34 22.24 2.18
C GLU A 170 23.49 21.08 1.58
N ILE A 171 22.69 21.39 0.55
CA ILE A 171 21.93 20.33 -0.18
C ILE A 171 22.88 19.45 -0.99
N ARG A 172 23.93 20.01 -1.59
CA ARG A 172 24.95 19.20 -2.30
C ARG A 172 25.70 18.27 -1.33
N GLU A 173 26.04 18.74 -0.14
CA GLU A 173 26.62 17.90 0.92
C GLU A 173 25.68 16.75 1.30
N VAL A 174 24.36 17.01 1.41
CA VAL A 174 23.36 15.97 1.63
C VAL A 174 23.30 14.97 0.48
N LEU A 175 23.44 15.41 -0.77
CA LEU A 175 23.46 14.55 -1.95
C LEU A 175 24.74 13.70 -2.01
N ASP A 176 25.88 14.24 -1.57
CA ASP A 176 27.14 13.50 -1.41
C ASP A 176 26.99 12.39 -0.38
N ASP A 177 26.51 12.73 0.81
CA ASP A 177 26.20 11.75 1.86
C ASP A 177 25.21 10.66 1.35
N ALA A 178 24.17 11.06 0.63
CA ALA A 178 23.19 10.13 0.06
C ALA A 178 23.81 9.16 -0.93
N ALA A 179 24.75 9.62 -1.78
CA ALA A 179 25.48 8.76 -2.70
C ALA A 179 26.40 7.79 -1.96
N GLU A 180 27.11 8.24 -0.90
CA GLU A 180 27.96 7.40 -0.06
C GLU A 180 27.16 6.31 0.65
N GLU A 181 25.94 6.62 1.11
CA GLU A 181 25.04 5.66 1.75
C GLU A 181 24.30 4.74 0.74
N GLY A 182 24.56 4.89 -0.57
CA GLY A 182 23.98 4.04 -1.62
C GLY A 182 22.51 4.35 -1.92
N ILE A 183 22.01 5.53 -1.59
CA ILE A 183 20.64 5.96 -1.88
C ILE A 183 20.49 6.15 -3.40
N GLY A 184 19.64 5.32 -4.02
CA GLY A 184 19.47 5.31 -5.48
C GLY A 184 18.56 6.40 -6.03
N THR A 185 17.68 7.01 -5.20
CA THR A 185 16.71 8.00 -5.66
C THR A 185 16.55 9.13 -4.65
N VAL A 186 16.63 10.36 -5.12
CA VAL A 186 16.23 11.55 -4.39
C VAL A 186 14.90 12.07 -4.95
N VAL A 187 13.93 12.29 -4.05
CA VAL A 187 12.63 12.86 -4.36
C VAL A 187 12.60 14.32 -3.92
N PHE A 188 12.75 15.24 -4.87
CA PHE A 188 12.67 16.68 -4.63
C PHE A 188 11.20 17.06 -4.38
N THR A 189 10.93 17.62 -3.21
CA THR A 189 9.59 17.96 -2.71
C THR A 189 9.67 19.17 -1.77
N GLY A 190 8.69 19.34 -0.89
CA GLY A 190 8.63 20.41 0.12
C GLY A 190 7.25 21.02 0.20
N GLY A 191 7.15 22.37 0.28
CA GLY A 191 5.95 23.09 -0.07
C GLY A 191 5.72 22.97 -1.57
N GLU A 192 6.33 23.85 -2.36
CA GLU A 192 6.44 23.69 -3.81
C GLU A 192 7.91 23.81 -4.23
N PRO A 193 8.56 22.70 -4.65
CA PRO A 193 9.99 22.69 -4.91
C PRO A 193 10.39 23.61 -6.09
N LEU A 194 9.51 23.88 -7.06
CA LEU A 194 9.77 24.78 -8.17
C LEU A 194 9.80 26.27 -7.79
N LEU A 195 9.49 26.64 -6.55
CA LEU A 195 9.77 27.98 -6.02
C LEU A 195 11.26 28.19 -5.75
N ARG A 196 12.05 27.12 -5.64
CA ARG A 196 13.51 27.22 -5.51
C ARG A 196 14.14 27.34 -6.90
N ASN A 197 14.72 28.50 -7.21
CA ASN A 197 15.24 28.79 -8.53
C ASN A 197 16.35 27.84 -9.00
N HIS A 198 17.13 27.28 -8.08
CA HIS A 198 18.30 26.44 -8.38
C HIS A 198 18.00 24.94 -8.35
N ILE A 199 16.73 24.53 -8.29
CA ILE A 199 16.33 23.11 -8.25
C ILE A 199 16.96 22.30 -9.40
N PHE A 200 17.05 22.87 -10.58
CA PHE A 200 17.62 22.22 -11.76
C PHE A 200 19.12 21.94 -11.61
N ASN A 201 19.85 22.85 -10.97
CA ASN A 201 21.28 22.65 -10.68
C ASN A 201 21.49 21.56 -9.62
N LEU A 202 20.55 21.42 -8.69
CA LEU A 202 20.56 20.37 -7.67
C LEU A 202 20.19 19.01 -8.27
N ALA A 203 19.24 18.96 -9.19
CA ALA A 203 18.89 17.74 -9.91
C ALA A 203 20.03 17.24 -10.80
N ASP A 204 20.69 18.17 -11.52
CA ASP A 204 21.88 17.85 -12.32
C ASP A 204 23.02 17.30 -11.44
N TYR A 205 23.27 17.92 -10.30
CA TYR A 205 24.28 17.46 -9.34
C TYR A 205 23.95 16.07 -8.77
N ALA A 206 22.68 15.80 -8.44
CA ALA A 206 22.27 14.46 -8.00
C ALA A 206 22.58 13.40 -9.08
N ARG A 207 22.31 13.71 -10.34
CA ARG A 207 22.59 12.85 -11.50
C ARG A 207 24.09 12.62 -11.70
N GLU A 208 24.93 13.68 -11.52
CA GLU A 208 26.40 13.54 -11.54
C GLU A 208 26.90 12.57 -10.47
N LYS A 209 26.19 12.49 -9.31
CA LYS A 209 26.50 11.52 -8.24
C LYS A 209 25.89 10.13 -8.46
N GLY A 210 25.22 9.89 -9.59
CA GLY A 210 24.58 8.62 -9.91
C GLY A 210 23.24 8.38 -9.18
N ILE A 211 22.65 9.44 -8.65
CA ILE A 211 21.34 9.39 -7.95
C ILE A 211 20.24 9.78 -8.93
N SER A 212 19.23 8.94 -9.08
CA SER A 212 18.02 9.25 -9.84
C SER A 212 17.24 10.39 -9.20
N ALA A 213 16.82 11.37 -10.00
CA ALA A 213 16.05 12.51 -9.53
C ALA A 213 14.55 12.32 -9.83
N SER A 214 13.71 12.44 -8.79
CA SER A 214 12.26 12.45 -8.90
C SER A 214 11.70 13.80 -8.43
N LEU A 215 10.65 14.31 -9.08
CA LEU A 215 10.00 15.57 -8.75
C LEU A 215 8.55 15.33 -8.29
N LEU A 216 8.21 15.84 -7.09
CA LEU A 216 6.83 15.95 -6.63
C LEU A 216 6.45 17.43 -6.62
N THR A 217 5.50 17.82 -7.46
CA THR A 217 5.10 19.23 -7.66
C THR A 217 3.59 19.39 -7.75
N ASN A 218 3.11 20.58 -7.42
CA ASN A 218 1.72 20.96 -7.70
C ASN A 218 1.48 21.34 -9.17
N GLY A 219 2.54 21.47 -9.98
CA GLY A 219 2.49 21.69 -11.41
C GLY A 219 2.14 23.10 -11.89
N THR A 220 1.72 24.00 -11.01
CA THR A 220 1.21 25.34 -11.38
C THR A 220 2.28 26.30 -11.91
N LEU A 221 3.56 26.01 -11.65
CA LEU A 221 4.69 26.86 -12.04
C LEU A 221 5.40 26.35 -13.31
N ILE A 222 4.85 25.32 -13.97
CA ILE A 222 5.50 24.69 -15.12
C ILE A 222 5.07 25.36 -16.42
N ASP A 223 5.96 26.16 -16.96
CA ASP A 223 5.90 26.66 -18.33
C ASP A 223 6.65 25.74 -19.30
N ARG A 224 6.66 26.06 -20.60
CA ARG A 224 7.32 25.23 -21.64
C ARG A 224 8.82 25.12 -21.43
N GLU A 225 9.48 26.19 -20.98
CA GLU A 225 10.92 26.17 -20.74
C GLU A 225 11.29 25.25 -19.58
N LYS A 226 10.57 25.38 -18.44
CA LYS A 226 10.78 24.51 -17.31
C LYS A 226 10.44 23.05 -17.64
N ALA A 227 9.40 22.80 -18.43
CA ALA A 227 9.02 21.43 -18.82
C ALA A 227 10.14 20.72 -19.57
N VAL A 228 10.83 21.40 -20.49
CA VAL A 228 11.99 20.85 -21.21
C VAL A 228 13.13 20.53 -20.23
N ARG A 229 13.44 21.42 -19.30
CA ARG A 229 14.48 21.17 -18.29
C ARG A 229 14.10 20.04 -17.33
N ILE A 230 12.83 19.93 -16.97
CA ILE A 230 12.33 18.84 -16.14
C ILE A 230 12.46 17.51 -16.90
N ALA A 231 12.11 17.46 -18.18
CA ALA A 231 12.22 16.24 -18.99
C ALA A 231 13.67 15.76 -19.16
N ASP A 232 14.63 16.67 -19.15
CA ASP A 232 16.06 16.34 -19.24
C ASP A 232 16.65 15.82 -17.92
N LEU A 233 16.20 16.35 -16.78
CA LEU A 233 16.87 16.18 -15.49
C LEU A 233 16.16 15.22 -14.51
N PHE A 234 14.86 14.99 -14.69
CA PHE A 234 14.08 14.17 -13.76
C PHE A 234 13.59 12.87 -14.41
N ASP A 235 13.95 11.75 -13.80
CA ASP A 235 13.52 10.42 -14.25
C ASP A 235 12.02 10.15 -13.99
N ASN A 236 11.49 10.73 -12.91
CA ASN A 236 10.09 10.60 -12.53
C ASN A 236 9.51 11.97 -12.15
N VAL A 237 8.36 12.29 -12.70
CA VAL A 237 7.62 13.51 -12.36
C VAL A 237 6.21 13.13 -11.93
N ILE A 238 5.85 13.50 -10.70
CA ILE A 238 4.53 13.25 -10.14
C ILE A 238 3.87 14.60 -9.88
N VAL A 239 2.78 14.86 -10.61
CA VAL A 239 2.00 16.09 -10.45
C VAL A 239 0.79 15.83 -9.55
N SER A 240 0.67 16.68 -8.54
CA SER A 240 -0.44 16.64 -7.58
C SER A 240 -1.68 17.32 -8.20
N LEU A 241 -2.59 16.52 -8.74
CA LEU A 241 -3.82 17.00 -9.38
C LEU A 241 -5.00 16.10 -8.97
N ASP A 242 -5.94 16.65 -8.19
CA ASP A 242 -6.97 15.86 -7.51
C ASP A 242 -8.24 15.68 -8.32
N SER A 243 -8.51 16.60 -9.25
CA SER A 243 -9.71 16.58 -10.09
C SER A 243 -9.48 17.31 -11.38
N TRP A 244 -10.26 16.96 -12.39
CA TRP A 244 -10.39 17.65 -13.67
C TRP A 244 -11.55 18.68 -13.66
N ILE A 245 -12.26 18.81 -12.52
CA ILE A 245 -13.35 19.76 -12.32
C ILE A 245 -12.85 20.95 -11.51
N GLU A 246 -12.96 22.17 -12.07
CA GLU A 246 -12.48 23.41 -11.44
C GLU A 246 -12.99 23.60 -9.99
N ALA A 247 -14.29 23.38 -9.76
CA ALA A 247 -14.89 23.58 -8.45
C ALA A 247 -14.32 22.61 -7.37
N GLU A 248 -14.09 21.35 -7.73
CA GLU A 248 -13.48 20.36 -6.84
C GLU A 248 -12.02 20.70 -6.57
N TYR A 249 -11.26 21.01 -7.63
CA TYR A 249 -9.87 21.39 -7.52
C TYR A 249 -9.68 22.64 -6.66
N ALA A 250 -10.45 23.71 -6.93
CA ALA A 250 -10.35 24.96 -6.21
C ALA A 250 -10.71 24.83 -4.71
N THR A 251 -11.62 23.90 -4.39
CA THR A 251 -11.97 23.57 -3.00
C THR A 251 -10.85 22.81 -2.29
N LEU A 252 -10.24 21.85 -2.96
CA LEU A 252 -9.21 21.01 -2.38
C LEU A 252 -7.84 21.68 -2.35
N ARG A 253 -7.52 22.47 -3.38
CA ARG A 253 -6.20 23.12 -3.59
C ARG A 253 -6.34 24.61 -3.87
N PRO A 254 -6.87 25.42 -2.94
CA PRO A 254 -6.97 26.86 -3.15
C PRO A 254 -5.59 27.49 -3.31
N GLY A 255 -5.51 28.52 -4.16
CA GLY A 255 -4.29 29.31 -4.41
C GLY A 255 -3.93 29.46 -5.89
N ALA A 256 -4.43 28.60 -6.78
CA ALA A 256 -4.28 28.72 -8.21
C ALA A 256 -5.47 28.06 -8.94
N PRO A 257 -5.87 28.54 -10.13
CA PRO A 257 -6.93 27.92 -10.92
C PRO A 257 -6.43 26.61 -11.57
N LEU A 258 -7.35 25.69 -11.83
CA LEU A 258 -7.07 24.37 -12.41
C LEU A 258 -6.27 24.45 -13.72
N HIS A 259 -6.59 25.42 -14.59
CA HIS A 259 -5.91 25.51 -15.89
C HIS A 259 -4.38 25.65 -15.77
N GLN A 260 -3.85 26.25 -14.70
CA GLN A 260 -2.40 26.38 -14.52
C GLN A 260 -1.71 25.02 -14.34
N VAL A 261 -2.28 24.14 -13.49
CA VAL A 261 -1.72 22.79 -13.32
C VAL A 261 -1.98 21.93 -14.56
N TRP A 262 -3.14 22.14 -15.21
CA TRP A 262 -3.50 21.45 -16.44
C TRP A 262 -2.51 21.75 -17.57
N ASP A 263 -2.19 23.05 -17.77
CA ASP A 263 -1.15 23.49 -18.70
C ASP A 263 0.22 22.93 -18.32
N GLY A 264 0.57 22.91 -17.04
CA GLY A 264 1.81 22.31 -16.56
C GLY A 264 1.95 20.83 -16.93
N VAL A 265 0.92 20.01 -16.72
CA VAL A 265 0.93 18.58 -17.13
C VAL A 265 1.04 18.45 -18.64
N ARG A 266 0.33 19.28 -19.40
CA ARG A 266 0.41 19.28 -20.87
C ARG A 266 1.81 19.63 -21.36
N HIS A 267 2.44 20.67 -20.79
CA HIS A 267 3.82 21.04 -21.15
C HIS A 267 4.83 19.92 -20.85
N LEU A 268 4.67 19.20 -19.71
CA LEU A 268 5.51 18.04 -19.37
C LEU A 268 5.34 16.90 -20.37
N SER A 269 4.11 16.61 -20.77
CA SER A 269 3.81 15.59 -21.77
C SER A 269 4.38 15.97 -23.14
N GLU A 270 4.19 17.22 -23.58
CA GLU A 270 4.74 17.74 -24.84
C GLU A 270 6.28 17.76 -24.84
N ALA A 271 6.91 17.98 -23.69
CA ALA A 271 8.37 17.94 -23.52
C ALA A 271 8.92 16.49 -23.49
N GLY A 272 8.06 15.47 -23.44
CA GLY A 272 8.46 14.07 -23.51
C GLY A 272 8.96 13.49 -22.20
N VAL A 273 8.47 13.96 -21.05
CA VAL A 273 8.76 13.34 -19.74
C VAL A 273 8.35 11.89 -19.77
N GLN A 274 9.33 10.97 -19.63
CA GLN A 274 9.10 9.52 -19.81
C GLN A 274 8.25 8.91 -18.70
N SER A 275 8.46 9.34 -17.45
CA SER A 275 7.70 8.85 -16.29
C SER A 275 6.91 10.01 -15.68
N LEU A 276 5.85 10.44 -16.39
CA LEU A 276 4.90 11.44 -15.91
C LEU A 276 3.69 10.73 -15.29
N ALA A 277 3.32 11.11 -14.06
CA ALA A 277 2.16 10.60 -13.38
C ALA A 277 1.34 11.70 -12.69
N ILE A 278 0.04 11.50 -12.62
CA ILE A 278 -0.89 12.29 -11.82
C ILE A 278 -1.14 11.57 -10.49
N ARG A 279 -1.07 12.31 -9.38
CA ARG A 279 -1.35 11.79 -8.04
C ARG A 279 -2.54 12.52 -7.42
N PRO A 280 -3.77 12.03 -7.60
CA PRO A 280 -4.91 12.56 -6.89
C PRO A 280 -4.92 12.08 -5.43
N VAL A 281 -5.18 12.99 -4.50
CA VAL A 281 -5.62 12.63 -3.15
C VAL A 281 -7.14 12.46 -3.22
N VAL A 282 -7.59 11.23 -2.97
CA VAL A 282 -9.01 10.87 -3.10
C VAL A 282 -9.74 11.21 -1.80
N THR A 283 -10.78 11.99 -1.93
CA THR A 283 -11.62 12.50 -0.85
C THR A 283 -13.10 12.34 -1.20
N SER A 284 -13.99 12.61 -0.26
CA SER A 284 -15.44 12.64 -0.51
C SER A 284 -15.85 13.66 -1.60
N LEU A 285 -15.04 14.70 -1.81
CA LEU A 285 -15.36 15.80 -2.73
C LEU A 285 -15.07 15.47 -4.20
N ASN A 286 -14.04 14.66 -4.49
CA ASN A 286 -13.64 14.32 -5.85
C ASN A 286 -13.87 12.83 -6.21
N LEU A 287 -14.46 12.07 -5.30
CA LEU A 287 -14.67 10.64 -5.49
C LEU A 287 -15.59 10.36 -6.69
N ALA A 288 -16.66 11.12 -6.85
CA ALA A 288 -17.66 10.89 -7.89
C ALA A 288 -17.12 11.11 -9.32
N SER A 289 -16.20 12.07 -9.50
CA SER A 289 -15.59 12.41 -10.78
C SER A 289 -14.35 11.57 -11.12
N LEU A 290 -13.82 10.82 -10.15
CA LEU A 290 -12.58 10.08 -10.27
C LEU A 290 -12.57 9.03 -11.41
N PRO A 291 -13.64 8.25 -11.66
CA PRO A 291 -13.63 7.23 -12.72
C PRO A 291 -13.43 7.76 -14.14
N ASP A 292 -13.86 8.99 -14.42
CA ASP A 292 -13.71 9.60 -15.74
C ASP A 292 -12.31 10.22 -15.96
N PHE A 293 -11.59 10.46 -14.88
CA PHE A 293 -10.32 11.19 -14.92
C PHE A 293 -9.26 10.54 -15.83
N PRO A 294 -9.03 9.20 -15.85
CA PRO A 294 -8.05 8.59 -16.74
C PRO A 294 -8.31 8.87 -18.23
N SER A 295 -9.56 8.78 -18.65
CA SER A 295 -9.95 9.01 -20.05
C SER A 295 -9.73 10.48 -20.44
N ILE A 296 -10.14 11.40 -19.59
CA ILE A 296 -9.99 12.85 -19.81
C ILE A 296 -8.51 13.24 -19.82
N ALA A 297 -7.71 12.72 -18.90
CA ALA A 297 -6.28 13.01 -18.84
C ALA A 297 -5.53 12.43 -20.06
N LYS A 298 -5.91 11.27 -20.57
CA LYS A 298 -5.35 10.73 -21.81
C LYS A 298 -5.67 11.62 -22.98
N GLU A 299 -6.93 11.99 -23.14
CA GLU A 299 -7.40 12.77 -24.31
C GLU A 299 -6.80 14.17 -24.32
N GLN A 300 -6.78 14.86 -23.18
CA GLN A 300 -6.42 16.29 -23.11
C GLN A 300 -4.98 16.55 -22.70
N LEU A 301 -4.33 15.62 -21.98
CA LEU A 301 -2.99 15.79 -21.43
C LEU A 301 -1.99 14.74 -21.95
N ASN A 302 -2.46 13.72 -22.66
CA ASN A 302 -1.68 12.54 -23.04
C ASN A 302 -0.95 11.90 -21.84
N CYS A 303 -1.61 11.87 -20.68
CA CYS A 303 -1.11 11.30 -19.44
C CYS A 303 -1.98 10.11 -19.01
N THR A 304 -1.37 8.93 -18.84
CA THR A 304 -2.07 7.68 -18.54
C THR A 304 -1.66 7.07 -17.21
N ARG A 305 -0.68 7.63 -16.50
CA ARG A 305 -0.22 7.09 -15.21
C ARG A 305 -0.85 7.82 -14.05
N PHE A 306 -1.40 7.05 -13.12
CA PHE A 306 -2.04 7.57 -11.92
C PHE A 306 -1.60 6.82 -10.68
N TYR A 307 -1.37 7.57 -9.59
CA TYR A 307 -1.07 7.03 -8.26
C TYR A 307 -2.05 7.60 -7.23
N PRO A 308 -3.32 7.16 -7.24
CA PRO A 308 -4.30 7.67 -6.28
C PRO A 308 -3.84 7.41 -4.84
N ALA A 309 -3.96 8.42 -4.00
CA ALA A 309 -3.59 8.36 -2.60
C ALA A 309 -4.81 8.53 -1.71
N VAL A 310 -4.87 7.77 -0.64
CA VAL A 310 -5.87 7.96 0.42
C VAL A 310 -5.55 9.25 1.16
N TYR A 311 -6.59 10.02 1.47
CA TYR A 311 -6.46 11.17 2.36
C TYR A 311 -5.92 10.72 3.74
N LEU A 312 -4.86 11.38 4.20
CA LEU A 312 -4.27 11.17 5.51
C LEU A 312 -4.65 12.34 6.43
N PRO A 313 -5.50 12.14 7.44
CA PRO A 313 -5.79 13.19 8.40
C PRO A 313 -4.55 13.49 9.26
N ASN A 314 -4.35 14.75 9.63
CA ASN A 314 -3.26 15.14 10.54
C ASN A 314 -3.68 15.06 12.02
N SER A 315 -4.96 14.96 12.28
CA SER A 315 -5.53 14.76 13.61
C SER A 315 -6.85 14.00 13.54
N PRO A 316 -7.28 13.33 14.63
CA PRO A 316 -8.58 12.68 14.67
C PRO A 316 -9.75 13.65 14.41
N GLY A 317 -9.64 14.91 14.86
CA GLY A 317 -10.67 15.93 14.65
C GLY A 317 -10.85 16.34 13.20
N GLU A 318 -9.85 16.18 12.35
CA GLU A 318 -9.98 16.50 10.92
C GLU A 318 -10.96 15.57 10.19
N LEU A 319 -11.11 14.32 10.62
CA LEU A 319 -12.14 13.43 10.06
C LEU A 319 -13.55 13.99 10.23
N GLU A 320 -13.81 14.57 11.38
CA GLU A 320 -15.13 15.12 11.72
C GLU A 320 -15.33 16.51 11.12
N THR A 321 -14.31 17.36 11.14
CA THR A 321 -14.44 18.78 10.78
C THR A 321 -14.33 19.02 9.28
N LEU A 322 -13.48 18.29 8.57
CA LEU A 322 -13.29 18.49 7.14
C LEU A 322 -14.25 17.68 6.26
N GLY A 323 -14.82 16.58 6.78
CA GLY A 323 -15.73 15.72 6.02
C GLY A 323 -15.11 15.14 4.73
N LEU A 324 -13.76 15.11 4.64
CA LEU A 324 -13.04 14.69 3.44
C LEU A 324 -12.90 13.17 3.31
N PHE A 325 -13.16 12.44 4.40
CA PHE A 325 -13.01 10.99 4.37
C PHE A 325 -14.30 10.36 3.82
N PRO A 326 -14.21 9.62 2.71
CA PRO A 326 -15.39 9.06 2.06
C PRO A 326 -15.91 7.82 2.78
N ASP A 327 -17.17 7.47 2.52
CA ASP A 327 -17.72 6.17 2.91
C ASP A 327 -16.92 5.03 2.31
N PRO A 328 -16.53 4.00 3.09
CA PRO A 328 -15.66 2.92 2.63
C PRO A 328 -16.20 2.13 1.43
N GLU A 329 -17.49 1.84 1.41
CA GLU A 329 -18.10 1.07 0.31
C GLU A 329 -18.08 1.87 -0.99
N THR A 330 -18.52 3.12 -0.93
CA THR A 330 -18.52 4.05 -2.08
C THR A 330 -17.09 4.30 -2.57
N TYR A 331 -16.14 4.46 -1.67
CA TYR A 331 -14.73 4.67 -2.04
C TYR A 331 -14.17 3.51 -2.86
N TRP A 332 -14.29 2.29 -2.34
CA TRP A 332 -13.67 1.14 -2.98
C TRP A 332 -14.36 0.71 -4.26
N SER A 333 -15.70 0.84 -4.33
CA SER A 333 -16.45 0.59 -5.58
C SER A 333 -16.09 1.61 -6.67
N THR A 334 -15.91 2.87 -6.30
CA THR A 334 -15.48 3.93 -7.23
C THR A 334 -14.03 3.73 -7.69
N LEU A 335 -13.12 3.38 -6.77
CA LEU A 335 -11.75 3.04 -7.15
C LEU A 335 -11.67 1.83 -8.07
N ALA A 336 -12.50 0.82 -7.88
CA ALA A 336 -12.57 -0.32 -8.81
C ALA A 336 -12.97 0.15 -10.23
N SER A 337 -13.94 1.06 -10.35
CA SER A 337 -14.34 1.68 -11.61
C SER A 337 -13.23 2.53 -12.22
N PHE A 338 -12.53 3.31 -11.38
CA PHE A 338 -11.37 4.09 -11.81
C PHE A 338 -10.23 3.21 -12.37
N PHE A 339 -9.86 2.14 -11.67
CA PHE A 339 -8.81 1.23 -12.14
C PHE A 339 -9.21 0.51 -13.42
N LYS A 340 -10.49 0.16 -13.58
CA LYS A 340 -11.00 -0.39 -14.82
C LYS A 340 -10.86 0.61 -15.97
N ALA A 341 -11.26 1.86 -15.78
CA ALA A 341 -11.08 2.92 -16.77
C ALA A 341 -9.59 3.15 -17.10
N LEU A 342 -8.71 3.06 -16.11
CA LEU A 342 -7.27 3.19 -16.30
C LEU A 342 -6.70 2.06 -17.16
N ASP A 343 -7.11 0.80 -16.91
CA ASP A 343 -6.71 -0.36 -17.71
C ASP A 343 -7.16 -0.22 -19.19
N GLU A 344 -8.36 0.34 -19.44
CA GLU A 344 -8.88 0.60 -20.79
C GLU A 344 -8.09 1.69 -21.53
N VAL A 345 -7.55 2.67 -20.78
CA VAL A 345 -6.82 3.82 -21.32
C VAL A 345 -5.36 3.48 -21.62
N ASP A 346 -4.70 2.77 -20.74
CA ASP A 346 -3.25 2.50 -20.83
C ASP A 346 -2.94 1.26 -21.68
N GLY A 347 -3.92 0.37 -21.91
CA GLY A 347 -3.74 -0.89 -22.66
C GLY A 347 -2.78 -1.86 -21.97
N THR A 348 -2.19 -1.44 -20.86
CA THR A 348 -1.38 -2.26 -19.98
C THR A 348 -2.18 -2.43 -18.71
N SER A 349 -2.57 -3.67 -18.39
CA SER A 349 -3.03 -3.95 -17.03
C SER A 349 -1.99 -3.33 -16.10
N VAL A 350 -2.42 -2.39 -15.26
CA VAL A 350 -1.55 -1.84 -14.22
C VAL A 350 -0.87 -3.03 -13.58
N LYS A 351 0.43 -3.18 -13.84
CA LYS A 351 1.27 -4.11 -13.08
C LYS A 351 1.37 -3.51 -11.68
N ASP A 352 0.22 -3.43 -11.04
CA ASP A 352 0.15 -3.28 -9.62
C ASP A 352 0.80 -4.55 -9.08
N GLU A 353 2.09 -4.44 -8.81
CA GLU A 353 2.80 -5.43 -8.02
C GLU A 353 2.29 -5.34 -6.57
N CYS A 354 0.98 -5.43 -6.42
CA CYS A 354 0.34 -5.69 -5.15
C CYS A 354 0.61 -7.15 -4.81
N LYS A 355 1.88 -7.47 -4.58
CA LYS A 355 2.25 -8.74 -3.99
C LYS A 355 1.51 -8.81 -2.66
N LEU A 356 0.72 -9.85 -2.45
CA LEU A 356 0.13 -10.16 -1.14
C LEU A 356 1.23 -10.28 -0.08
N SER A 357 2.44 -10.70 -0.51
CA SER A 357 3.66 -10.68 0.29
C SER A 357 4.30 -9.29 0.25
N GLY A 358 4.09 -8.47 1.26
CA GLY A 358 4.80 -7.21 1.46
C GLY A 358 3.95 -5.94 1.47
N ALA A 359 2.64 -6.04 1.27
CA ALA A 359 1.73 -4.89 1.33
C ALA A 359 1.69 -4.18 2.69
N GLY A 360 2.22 -4.78 3.73
CA GLY A 360 2.27 -4.24 5.08
C GLY A 360 3.62 -3.64 5.51
N ALA A 361 4.64 -3.63 4.66
CA ALA A 361 5.94 -3.10 5.04
C ALA A 361 5.99 -1.58 4.81
N CYS A 362 5.79 -0.80 5.86
CA CYS A 362 6.07 0.63 5.84
C CYS A 362 7.58 0.84 5.57
N GLY A 363 7.91 1.55 4.49
CA GLY A 363 9.30 1.87 4.11
C GLY A 363 9.98 2.90 5.01
N ALA A 364 9.25 3.57 5.90
CA ALA A 364 9.78 4.60 6.79
C ALA A 364 10.95 4.07 7.64
N ALA A 365 12.04 4.82 7.67
CA ALA A 365 13.30 4.50 8.35
C ALA A 365 13.98 3.19 7.87
N THR A 366 13.52 2.55 6.79
CA THR A 366 14.13 1.32 6.26
C THR A 366 14.52 1.42 4.79
N SER A 367 13.57 1.75 3.92
CA SER A 367 13.82 2.01 2.49
C SER A 367 13.64 3.47 2.11
N LEU A 368 13.12 4.30 3.02
CA LEU A 368 13.00 5.74 2.80
C LEU A 368 13.32 6.54 4.07
N LEU A 369 13.82 7.75 3.84
CA LEU A 369 13.98 8.81 4.83
C LEU A 369 13.45 10.12 4.26
N SER A 370 13.26 11.11 5.14
CA SER A 370 12.92 12.47 4.74
C SER A 370 13.78 13.50 5.47
N ILE A 371 14.23 14.52 4.72
CA ILE A 371 14.93 15.68 5.26
C ILE A 371 14.04 16.90 5.03
N SER A 372 13.78 17.65 6.09
CA SER A 372 13.03 18.91 6.03
C SER A 372 13.85 20.03 5.37
N ALA A 373 13.20 21.10 4.98
CA ALA A 373 13.88 22.28 4.46
C ALA A 373 14.93 22.87 5.42
N SER A 374 14.77 22.66 6.72
CA SER A 374 15.73 23.08 7.77
C SER A 374 16.88 22.10 7.99
N GLY A 375 16.90 20.96 7.32
CA GLY A 375 17.94 19.93 7.48
C GLY A 375 17.65 18.90 8.57
N ASP A 376 16.47 18.93 9.19
CA ASP A 376 16.06 17.92 10.16
C ASP A 376 15.67 16.62 9.48
N VAL A 377 16.14 15.50 10.01
CA VAL A 377 15.93 14.16 9.46
C VAL A 377 14.79 13.46 10.17
N TYR A 378 13.93 12.80 9.39
CA TYR A 378 12.74 12.09 9.85
C TYR A 378 12.58 10.73 9.14
N PRO A 379 11.88 9.74 9.73
CA PRO A 379 11.67 8.45 9.12
C PRO A 379 10.82 8.48 7.84
N CYS A 380 9.97 9.52 7.66
CA CYS A 380 9.04 9.64 6.53
C CYS A 380 8.64 11.11 6.33
N GLN A 381 8.33 11.50 5.09
CA GLN A 381 7.90 12.87 4.75
C GLN A 381 6.58 13.30 5.43
N SER A 382 5.76 12.35 5.88
CA SER A 382 4.51 12.65 6.60
C SER A 382 4.66 12.58 8.13
N LEU A 383 5.88 12.40 8.66
CA LEU A 383 6.19 12.28 10.09
C LEU A 383 7.23 13.32 10.53
N HIS A 384 7.12 14.55 10.03
CA HIS A 384 7.94 15.68 10.45
C HIS A 384 7.43 16.24 11.79
N LEU A 385 7.53 15.44 12.85
CA LEU A 385 7.10 15.74 14.21
C LEU A 385 8.27 15.59 15.18
N ASP A 386 8.30 16.39 16.26
CA ASP A 386 9.41 16.44 17.21
C ASP A 386 9.73 15.05 17.79
N GLU A 387 8.73 14.22 18.02
CA GLU A 387 8.89 12.85 18.54
C GLU A 387 9.60 11.87 17.59
N PHE A 388 9.62 12.18 16.28
CA PHE A 388 10.30 11.39 15.25
C PHE A 388 11.58 12.06 14.74
N TRP A 389 12.00 13.16 15.36
CA TRP A 389 13.22 13.85 14.98
C TRP A 389 14.44 12.95 15.18
N ALA A 390 15.18 12.69 14.12
CA ALA A 390 16.29 11.75 14.10
C ALA A 390 17.68 12.39 14.20
N GLY A 391 17.78 13.66 13.86
CA GLY A 391 19.03 14.42 13.80
C GLY A 391 18.91 15.60 12.84
N ASN A 392 20.03 16.29 12.58
CA ASN A 392 20.08 17.40 11.63
C ASN A 392 21.38 17.35 10.82
N VAL A 393 21.27 17.39 9.49
CA VAL A 393 22.40 17.27 8.56
C VAL A 393 23.47 18.37 8.65
N ARG A 394 23.17 19.49 9.30
CA ARG A 394 24.17 20.52 9.62
C ARG A 394 25.08 20.14 10.80
N LYS A 395 24.72 19.13 11.56
CA LYS A 395 25.43 18.75 12.81
C LYS A 395 26.12 17.40 12.69
N GLN A 396 25.61 16.54 11.83
CA GLN A 396 26.02 15.16 11.67
C GLN A 396 25.86 14.76 10.21
N SER A 397 26.71 13.89 9.68
CA SER A 397 26.51 13.30 8.36
C SER A 397 25.24 12.43 8.34
N LEU A 398 24.69 12.20 7.17
CA LEU A 398 23.52 11.33 7.01
C LEU A 398 23.82 9.91 7.51
N GLY A 399 25.03 9.40 7.24
CA GLY A 399 25.50 8.10 7.72
C GLY A 399 25.53 7.99 9.26
N GLU A 400 26.04 9.01 9.95
CA GLU A 400 26.02 9.05 11.43
C GLU A 400 24.58 9.05 11.97
N ILE A 401 23.68 9.82 11.35
CA ILE A 401 22.27 9.85 11.76
C ILE A 401 21.62 8.46 11.55
N LEU A 402 21.89 7.79 10.44
CA LEU A 402 21.37 6.47 10.15
C LEU A 402 21.80 5.40 11.13
N GLN A 403 23.08 5.47 11.54
CA GLN A 403 23.69 4.50 12.45
C GLN A 403 23.34 4.78 13.90
N ASP A 404 23.34 6.03 14.32
CA ASP A 404 23.38 6.38 15.74
C ASP A 404 22.07 6.95 16.28
N SER A 405 21.15 7.43 15.42
CA SER A 405 19.91 8.03 15.89
C SER A 405 19.07 7.06 16.75
N PRO A 406 18.85 7.38 18.05
CA PRO A 406 17.97 6.58 18.90
C PRO A 406 16.51 6.56 18.38
N ALA A 407 16.05 7.66 17.76
CA ALA A 407 14.70 7.77 17.21
C ALA A 407 14.50 6.82 16.03
N LEU A 408 15.47 6.72 15.11
CA LEU A 408 15.39 5.77 14.00
C LEU A 408 15.49 4.32 14.47
N LYS A 409 16.36 4.04 15.47
CA LYS A 409 16.46 2.71 16.08
C LYS A 409 15.14 2.30 16.71
N ALA A 410 14.59 3.13 17.60
CA ALA A 410 13.30 2.88 18.23
C ALA A 410 12.17 2.76 17.21
N PHE A 411 12.16 3.58 16.16
CA PHE A 411 11.17 3.50 15.10
C PHE A 411 11.24 2.18 14.35
N ARG A 412 12.42 1.66 14.07
CA ARG A 412 12.64 0.36 13.41
C ARG A 412 12.27 -0.82 14.31
N GLU A 413 12.58 -0.75 15.60
CA GLU A 413 12.30 -1.79 16.59
C GLU A 413 10.82 -1.91 16.93
N ASN A 414 10.09 -0.77 17.01
CA ASN A 414 8.67 -0.73 17.34
C ASN A 414 7.75 -0.99 16.12
N ARG A 415 8.05 -2.03 15.33
CA ARG A 415 7.35 -2.24 14.06
C ARG A 415 5.95 -2.82 14.16
N TRP A 416 5.48 -3.42 15.28
CA TRP A 416 4.22 -4.18 15.32
C TRP A 416 3.57 -4.35 16.69
N PRO A 417 2.28 -4.60 16.68
CA PRO A 417 1.17 -3.75 16.28
C PRO A 417 0.79 -2.85 17.44
N TRP A 418 0.72 -1.57 17.20
CA TRP A 418 0.42 -0.57 18.22
C TRP A 418 -0.98 -0.73 18.81
N PHE A 419 -1.92 -1.26 18.02
CA PHE A 419 -3.28 -1.51 18.46
C PHE A 419 -3.46 -3.02 18.70
N LYS A 420 -3.74 -3.39 19.95
CA LYS A 420 -3.89 -4.80 20.33
C LYS A 420 -4.86 -5.60 19.44
N PRO A 421 -6.04 -5.09 19.02
CA PRO A 421 -6.92 -5.83 18.11
C PRO A 421 -6.31 -6.15 16.74
N CYS A 422 -5.36 -5.33 16.26
CA CYS A 422 -4.68 -5.58 14.98
C CYS A 422 -3.78 -6.80 15.03
N SER A 423 -3.16 -7.13 16.18
CA SER A 423 -2.28 -8.30 16.32
C SER A 423 -3.00 -9.63 16.11
N GLU A 424 -4.29 -9.65 16.34
CA GLU A 424 -5.15 -10.81 16.19
C GLU A 424 -5.92 -10.84 14.87
N CYS A 425 -5.82 -9.75 14.09
CA CYS A 425 -6.57 -9.58 12.83
C CYS A 425 -5.96 -10.46 11.73
N SER A 426 -6.81 -11.26 11.06
CA SER A 426 -6.41 -12.09 9.92
C SER A 426 -6.01 -11.31 8.67
N LEU A 427 -6.40 -10.04 8.56
CA LEU A 427 -6.02 -9.17 7.44
C LEU A 427 -4.73 -8.38 7.67
N MET A 428 -4.11 -8.51 8.85
CA MET A 428 -2.97 -7.70 9.26
C MET A 428 -1.80 -7.74 8.28
N ALA A 429 -1.55 -8.90 7.68
CA ALA A 429 -0.44 -9.10 6.74
C ALA A 429 -0.57 -8.27 5.44
N ILE A 430 -1.79 -7.86 5.09
CA ILE A 430 -2.10 -7.14 3.86
C ILE A 430 -2.76 -5.77 4.10
N CYS A 431 -2.97 -5.39 5.37
CA CYS A 431 -3.68 -4.17 5.72
C CYS A 431 -2.80 -2.93 5.60
N SER A 432 -3.25 -1.92 4.85
CA SER A 432 -2.54 -0.64 4.70
C SER A 432 -2.59 0.26 5.95
N SER A 433 -3.41 -0.10 6.97
CA SER A 433 -3.43 0.61 8.26
C SER A 433 -2.12 0.52 9.04
N THR A 434 -1.17 -0.26 8.54
CA THR A 434 0.21 -0.33 9.05
C THR A 434 1.00 0.96 8.85
N CYS A 435 0.47 1.92 8.11
CA CYS A 435 1.06 3.24 7.99
C CYS A 435 1.18 3.91 9.37
N ARG A 436 2.40 4.30 9.73
CA ARG A 436 2.72 4.91 11.03
C ARG A 436 2.06 6.27 11.26
N VAL A 437 1.67 6.95 10.18
CA VAL A 437 0.90 8.19 10.28
C VAL A 437 -0.45 7.94 10.93
N PHE A 438 -1.19 6.93 10.47
CA PHE A 438 -2.48 6.57 11.09
C PHE A 438 -2.30 6.14 12.55
N GLN A 439 -1.26 5.36 12.83
CA GLN A 439 -0.99 4.91 14.19
C GLN A 439 -0.72 6.10 15.11
N ASN A 440 0.10 7.05 14.68
CA ASN A 440 0.39 8.25 15.45
C ASN A 440 -0.87 9.12 15.65
N VAL A 441 -1.57 9.42 14.56
CA VAL A 441 -2.78 10.26 14.60
C VAL A 441 -3.82 9.71 15.58
N PHE A 442 -4.01 8.37 15.60
CA PHE A 442 -5.06 7.73 16.39
C PHE A 442 -4.57 7.09 17.70
N GLU A 443 -3.33 7.30 18.11
CA GLU A 443 -2.76 6.67 19.32
C GLU A 443 -3.66 6.84 20.55
N LYS A 444 -4.15 8.07 20.77
CA LYS A 444 -5.02 8.43 21.90
C LYS A 444 -6.51 8.26 21.60
N ARG A 445 -6.88 7.91 20.38
CA ARG A 445 -8.27 7.77 19.92
C ARG A 445 -8.46 6.49 19.12
N GLN A 446 -7.99 5.37 19.68
CA GLN A 446 -8.11 4.03 19.07
C GLN A 446 -9.58 3.64 18.84
N ASP A 447 -10.48 4.11 19.69
CA ASP A 447 -11.94 3.98 19.52
C ASP A 447 -12.39 4.51 18.15
N LEU A 448 -11.98 5.72 17.81
CA LEU A 448 -12.31 6.37 16.54
C LEU A 448 -11.65 5.64 15.34
N PHE A 449 -10.40 5.19 15.50
CA PHE A 449 -9.74 4.40 14.48
C PHE A 449 -10.55 3.14 14.15
N PHE A 450 -10.97 2.36 15.15
CA PHE A 450 -11.72 1.12 14.92
C PHE A 450 -13.13 1.36 14.43
N GLN A 451 -13.74 2.50 14.73
CA GLN A 451 -15.08 2.85 14.25
C GLN A 451 -15.07 3.34 12.80
N GLN A 452 -14.10 4.16 12.39
CA GLN A 452 -14.10 4.84 11.09
C GLN A 452 -13.05 4.31 10.12
N MET A 453 -11.81 4.15 10.58
CA MET A 453 -10.69 3.81 9.69
C MET A 453 -10.55 2.31 9.47
N CYS A 454 -10.72 1.50 10.49
CA CYS A 454 -10.59 0.06 10.38
C CYS A 454 -11.57 -0.57 9.36
N PRO A 455 -12.86 -0.18 9.30
CA PRO A 455 -13.76 -0.66 8.24
C PRO A 455 -13.27 -0.31 6.85
N PHE A 456 -12.73 0.89 6.65
CA PHE A 456 -12.16 1.32 5.39
C PHE A 456 -11.00 0.42 4.94
N PHE A 457 -10.03 0.17 5.83
CA PHE A 457 -8.89 -0.71 5.51
C PHE A 457 -9.27 -2.17 5.34
N LYS A 458 -10.26 -2.67 6.07
CA LYS A 458 -10.80 -4.01 5.85
C LYS A 458 -11.38 -4.15 4.45
N ARG A 459 -12.12 -3.14 4.00
CA ARG A 459 -12.69 -3.14 2.65
C ARG A 459 -11.60 -3.05 1.57
N GLU A 460 -10.55 -2.28 1.79
CA GLU A 460 -9.37 -2.28 0.94
C GLU A 460 -8.78 -3.68 0.77
N CYS A 461 -8.51 -4.36 1.90
CA CYS A 461 -7.97 -5.71 1.87
C CYS A 461 -8.86 -6.67 1.07
N GLU A 462 -10.16 -6.58 1.26
CA GLU A 462 -11.15 -7.40 0.56
C GLU A 462 -11.10 -7.17 -0.95
N HIS A 463 -11.14 -5.91 -1.40
CA HIS A 463 -11.00 -5.57 -2.82
C HIS A 463 -9.69 -6.07 -3.42
N ARG A 464 -8.59 -5.96 -2.70
CA ARG A 464 -7.28 -6.45 -3.16
C ARG A 464 -7.27 -7.96 -3.31
N LEU A 465 -7.82 -8.70 -2.37
CA LEU A 465 -7.92 -10.15 -2.43
C LEU A 465 -8.76 -10.62 -3.63
N TRP A 466 -9.93 -10.01 -3.85
CA TRP A 466 -10.78 -10.34 -4.99
C TRP A 466 -10.12 -9.98 -6.33
N ARG A 467 -9.41 -8.87 -6.41
CA ARG A 467 -8.67 -8.46 -7.61
C ARG A 467 -7.58 -9.46 -7.97
N GLU A 468 -6.87 -10.01 -7.00
CA GLU A 468 -5.89 -11.07 -7.25
C GLU A 468 -6.54 -12.34 -7.81
N VAL A 469 -7.68 -12.73 -7.28
CA VAL A 469 -8.47 -13.85 -7.82
C VAL A 469 -8.86 -13.60 -9.28
N ASP A 470 -9.37 -12.41 -9.58
CA ASP A 470 -9.80 -12.07 -10.93
C ASP A 470 -8.62 -12.02 -11.93
N LYS A 471 -7.45 -11.53 -11.52
CA LYS A 471 -6.20 -11.56 -12.32
C LYS A 471 -5.79 -13.00 -12.65
N ILE A 472 -5.78 -13.89 -11.67
CA ILE A 472 -5.44 -15.31 -11.87
C ILE A 472 -6.40 -15.94 -12.90
N ARG A 473 -7.69 -15.66 -12.79
CA ARG A 473 -8.71 -16.16 -13.74
C ARG A 473 -8.50 -15.68 -15.17
N LEU A 474 -8.17 -14.40 -15.34
CA LEU A 474 -7.89 -13.82 -16.66
C LEU A 474 -6.66 -14.46 -17.32
N GLN A 475 -5.61 -14.76 -16.55
CA GLN A 475 -4.44 -15.46 -17.07
C GLN A 475 -4.77 -16.87 -17.56
N PHE A 476 -5.64 -17.61 -16.88
CA PHE A 476 -6.09 -18.94 -17.33
C PHE A 476 -6.96 -18.89 -18.58
N VAL A 477 -7.81 -17.89 -18.72
CA VAL A 477 -8.64 -17.69 -19.93
C VAL A 477 -7.77 -17.35 -21.13
N SER A 478 -6.77 -16.49 -20.97
CA SER A 478 -5.87 -16.08 -22.07
C SER A 478 -4.90 -17.19 -22.49
N SER A 479 -4.56 -18.13 -21.59
CA SER A 479 -3.69 -19.28 -21.92
C SER A 479 -4.42 -20.45 -22.59
N GLY A 480 -5.73 -20.39 -22.76
CA GLY A 480 -6.54 -21.46 -23.37
C GLY A 480 -6.64 -22.72 -22.52
N THR A 481 -6.19 -22.69 -21.28
CA THR A 481 -6.28 -23.82 -20.35
C THR A 481 -7.69 -23.85 -19.73
N PRO A 482 -8.50 -24.90 -19.91
CA PRO A 482 -9.82 -24.95 -19.33
C PRO A 482 -9.66 -24.95 -17.79
N LEU A 483 -10.33 -24.00 -17.11
CA LEU A 483 -10.58 -24.11 -15.68
C LEU A 483 -11.36 -25.42 -15.48
N SER A 484 -10.77 -26.40 -14.82
CA SER A 484 -11.51 -27.57 -14.38
C SER A 484 -12.69 -27.07 -13.54
N ARG A 485 -13.91 -27.20 -14.10
CA ARG A 485 -15.14 -26.94 -13.36
C ARG A 485 -15.22 -27.99 -12.25
N GLY A 486 -14.82 -27.61 -11.05
CA GLY A 486 -14.98 -28.35 -9.81
C GLY A 486 -15.88 -27.57 -8.88
#